data_da88ee19972b21b23fb0ea41b7622944
#
_entry.id   da88ee19972b21b23fb0ea41b7622944
#
_cell.length_a   1.000
_cell.length_b   1.000
_cell.length_c   1.000
_cell.angle_alpha   90.00
_cell.angle_beta   90.00
_cell.angle_gamma   90.00
#
_symmetry.space_group_name_H-M   'P 1'
#
loop_
_entity.id
_entity.type
_entity.pdbx_description
1 polymer ?
#
loop_
_entity_poly.entity_id
_entity_poly.type
_entity_poly.pdbx_seq_one_letter_code
_entity_poly.pdbx_strand_id
1 'polypeptide(L)'
;MSVFKSQFSRAVRAHKSDDAVIANPSALVTTGTNTTATAFKLINSAATFITNNIQIGDVVHNDTDETAATVVSVDSQTQLTLNANIFTATAKLYAVYAMSSQSGLGNTGCFLYVGGAGNVSVVTIGGDTATFFAVPAGTTLPIQVIKLRTTSTTATNVMGLW
;
A
#
# COMPACT_ATOMS: atom_id res chain seq x y z
N MET A 1 14.33 -35.39 -0.86
CA MET A 1 13.65 -34.63 -1.91
C MET A 1 13.01 -33.40 -1.28
N SER A 2 13.58 -32.23 -1.46
CA SER A 2 13.01 -30.99 -0.92
C SER A 2 11.87 -30.55 -1.82
N VAL A 3 10.65 -30.69 -1.36
CA VAL A 3 9.49 -30.09 -2.04
C VAL A 3 9.53 -28.60 -1.71
N PHE A 4 9.98 -27.75 -2.63
CA PHE A 4 9.79 -26.33 -2.54
C PHE A 4 8.29 -26.05 -2.61
N LYS A 5 7.63 -26.00 -1.46
CA LYS A 5 6.34 -25.37 -1.36
C LYS A 5 6.58 -23.87 -1.47
N SER A 6 6.41 -23.32 -2.65
CA SER A 6 6.17 -21.90 -2.85
C SER A 6 4.83 -21.58 -2.19
N GLN A 7 4.84 -21.29 -0.90
CA GLN A 7 3.64 -21.09 -0.13
C GLN A 7 3.60 -19.64 0.31
N PHE A 8 2.73 -18.86 -0.33
CA PHE A 8 2.39 -17.54 0.17
C PHE A 8 1.57 -17.71 1.46
N SER A 9 1.98 -17.03 2.52
CA SER A 9 1.31 -17.09 3.81
C SER A 9 0.26 -15.99 3.98
N ARG A 10 0.34 -14.94 3.17
CA ARG A 10 -0.55 -13.77 3.21
C ARG A 10 -0.89 -13.28 1.81
N ALA A 11 -2.16 -12.89 1.65
CA ALA A 11 -2.68 -12.24 0.47
C ALA A 11 -3.49 -11.01 0.91
N VAL A 12 -3.07 -9.83 0.48
CA VAL A 12 -3.78 -8.57 0.78
C VAL A 12 -3.89 -7.74 -0.47
N ARG A 13 -4.90 -6.85 -0.50
CA ARG A 13 -5.08 -5.96 -1.64
C ARG A 13 -3.86 -5.06 -1.83
N ALA A 14 -3.32 -5.04 -3.03
CA ALA A 14 -2.27 -4.11 -3.40
C ALA A 14 -2.90 -2.76 -3.80
N HIS A 15 -2.56 -1.72 -3.06
CA HIS A 15 -3.04 -0.36 -3.33
C HIS A 15 -2.15 0.31 -4.37
N LYS A 16 -2.76 1.06 -5.29
CA LYS A 16 -2.04 1.77 -6.36
C LYS A 16 -1.43 3.06 -5.84
N SER A 17 -0.14 3.25 -6.08
CA SER A 17 0.56 4.52 -5.80
C SER A 17 1.80 4.63 -6.66
N ASP A 18 2.08 5.82 -7.19
CA ASP A 18 3.34 6.07 -7.88
C ASP A 18 4.49 6.31 -6.88
N ASP A 19 4.18 6.66 -5.64
CA ASP A 19 5.16 7.04 -4.61
C ASP A 19 5.28 6.01 -3.48
N ALA A 20 4.15 5.57 -2.90
CA ALA A 20 4.15 4.65 -1.78
C ALA A 20 4.48 3.22 -2.22
N VAL A 21 5.24 2.52 -1.39
CA VAL A 21 5.50 1.07 -1.58
C VAL A 21 4.28 0.24 -1.16
N ILE A 22 4.18 -0.99 -1.66
CA ILE A 22 3.18 -1.95 -1.20
C ILE A 22 3.54 -2.35 0.23
N ALA A 23 2.67 -2.01 1.19
CA ALA A 23 2.94 -2.26 2.59
C ALA A 23 2.84 -3.76 2.92
N ASN A 24 3.82 -4.26 3.68
CA ASN A 24 3.73 -5.61 4.24
C ASN A 24 2.61 -5.64 5.31
N PRO A 25 1.65 -6.56 5.22
CA PRO A 25 0.56 -6.64 6.19
C PRO A 25 1.01 -6.90 7.64
N SER A 26 2.21 -7.41 7.85
CA SER A 26 2.78 -7.57 9.19
C SER A 26 3.19 -6.25 9.86
N ALA A 27 3.31 -5.18 9.08
CA ALA A 27 3.67 -3.85 9.54
C ALA A 27 2.48 -2.98 9.94
N LEU A 28 1.27 -3.51 9.98
CA LEU A 28 0.06 -2.77 10.36
C LEU A 28 0.19 -2.18 11.78
N VAL A 29 0.00 -0.87 11.89
CA VAL A 29 0.05 -0.13 13.16
C VAL A 29 -1.34 0.20 13.67
N THR A 30 -2.18 0.80 12.82
CA THR A 30 -3.52 1.26 13.20
C THR A 30 -4.44 1.30 12.00
N THR A 31 -5.74 1.22 12.28
CA THR A 31 -6.82 1.38 11.31
C THR A 31 -7.86 2.36 11.83
N GLY A 32 -8.70 2.88 10.97
CA GLY A 32 -9.79 3.74 11.36
C GLY A 32 -10.58 4.28 10.18
N THR A 33 -11.35 5.32 10.46
CA THR A 33 -12.16 6.02 9.45
C THR A 33 -11.84 7.52 9.53
N ASN A 34 -11.54 8.16 8.40
CA ASN A 34 -11.30 9.60 8.41
C ASN A 34 -12.60 10.36 8.72
N THR A 35 -12.47 11.41 9.53
CA THR A 35 -13.61 12.24 9.96
C THR A 35 -13.72 13.54 9.17
N THR A 36 -12.64 13.98 8.53
CA THR A 36 -12.61 15.23 7.75
C THR A 36 -11.84 15.01 6.46
N ALA A 37 -12.36 15.57 5.37
CA ALA A 37 -11.71 15.57 4.05
C ALA A 37 -10.98 16.91 3.88
N THR A 38 -9.67 16.89 3.99
CA THR A 38 -8.78 18.03 3.72
C THR A 38 -7.67 17.57 2.79
N ALA A 39 -7.37 18.37 1.78
CA ALA A 39 -6.36 17.98 0.77
C ALA A 39 -5.02 17.63 1.44
N PHE A 40 -4.43 16.50 1.01
CA PHE A 40 -3.17 15.97 1.52
C PHE A 40 -3.15 15.65 3.02
N LYS A 41 -4.31 15.44 3.65
CA LYS A 41 -4.41 15.12 5.08
C LYS A 41 -5.18 13.82 5.30
N LEU A 42 -4.73 13.08 6.32
CA LEU A 42 -5.56 12.10 7.02
C LEU A 42 -5.94 12.70 8.36
N ILE A 43 -7.24 12.91 8.57
CA ILE A 43 -7.79 13.45 9.82
C ILE A 43 -8.80 12.47 10.40
N ASN A 44 -8.57 12.06 11.64
CA ASN A 44 -9.51 11.25 12.40
C ASN A 44 -9.54 11.75 13.84
N SER A 45 -10.65 12.32 14.29
CA SER A 45 -10.81 12.92 15.61
C SER A 45 -10.61 11.95 16.79
N ALA A 46 -10.73 10.64 16.53
CA ALA A 46 -10.53 9.58 17.52
C ALA A 46 -9.14 8.90 17.41
N ALA A 47 -8.29 9.34 16.49
CA ALA A 47 -6.98 8.74 16.30
C ALA A 47 -5.99 9.14 17.39
N THR A 48 -4.93 8.33 17.53
CA THR A 48 -3.82 8.52 18.47
C THR A 48 -2.49 8.32 17.74
N PHE A 49 -2.26 9.03 16.64
CA PHE A 49 -1.13 8.81 15.74
C PHE A 49 0.23 8.95 16.41
N ILE A 50 0.42 9.97 17.28
CA ILE A 50 1.67 10.13 18.05
C ILE A 50 1.85 8.98 19.04
N THR A 51 0.78 8.63 19.78
CA THR A 51 0.83 7.52 20.74
C THR A 51 1.10 6.18 20.06
N ASN A 52 0.60 5.99 18.85
CA ASN A 52 0.85 4.81 18.02
C ASN A 52 2.23 4.85 17.33
N ASN A 53 3.04 5.88 17.62
CA ASN A 53 4.38 6.04 17.09
C ASN A 53 4.43 6.05 15.54
N ILE A 54 3.42 6.67 14.89
CA ILE A 54 3.45 6.89 13.45
C ILE A 54 4.59 7.86 13.11
N GLN A 55 5.32 7.57 12.05
CA GLN A 55 6.51 8.33 11.65
C GLN A 55 6.45 8.77 10.19
N ILE A 56 7.31 9.74 9.86
CA ILE A 56 7.55 10.15 8.47
C ILE A 56 8.07 8.93 7.68
N GLY A 57 7.50 8.70 6.51
CA GLY A 57 7.82 7.55 5.66
C GLY A 57 6.88 6.36 5.84
N ASP A 58 6.04 6.33 6.87
CA ASP A 58 5.02 5.30 7.03
C ASP A 58 4.00 5.37 5.89
N VAL A 59 3.43 4.23 5.53
CA VAL A 59 2.47 4.11 4.43
C VAL A 59 1.05 4.16 4.97
N VAL A 60 0.23 5.00 4.34
CA VAL A 60 -1.20 5.12 4.61
C VAL A 60 -1.97 4.56 3.43
N HIS A 61 -2.86 3.62 3.68
CA HIS A 61 -3.84 3.12 2.71
C HIS A 61 -5.19 3.83 2.91
N ASN A 62 -5.85 4.20 1.82
CA ASN A 62 -7.28 4.41 1.78
C ASN A 62 -7.91 3.12 1.23
N ASP A 63 -8.43 2.30 2.12
CA ASP A 63 -8.97 0.98 1.77
C ASP A 63 -10.30 1.07 1.01
N THR A 64 -10.99 2.21 1.11
CA THR A 64 -12.24 2.46 0.38
C THR A 64 -11.99 2.74 -1.10
N ASP A 65 -10.98 3.56 -1.41
CA ASP A 65 -10.69 4.01 -2.79
C ASP A 65 -9.48 3.27 -3.39
N GLU A 66 -8.89 2.32 -2.64
CA GLU A 66 -7.75 1.48 -3.07
C GLU A 66 -6.51 2.28 -3.49
N THR A 67 -6.21 3.35 -2.75
CA THR A 67 -5.07 4.23 -2.97
C THR A 67 -4.13 4.23 -1.77
N ALA A 68 -2.88 4.61 -2.00
CA ALA A 68 -1.88 4.70 -0.94
C ALA A 68 -1.06 5.99 -1.04
N ALA A 69 -0.60 6.46 0.12
CA ALA A 69 0.27 7.62 0.25
C ALA A 69 1.31 7.38 1.36
N THR A 70 2.30 8.25 1.42
CA THR A 70 3.36 8.22 2.44
C THR A 70 3.17 9.39 3.41
N VAL A 71 3.41 9.17 4.69
CA VAL A 71 3.40 10.21 5.73
C VAL A 71 4.55 11.17 5.51
N VAL A 72 4.25 12.46 5.38
CA VAL A 72 5.22 13.55 5.25
C VAL A 72 5.46 14.23 6.61
N SER A 73 4.41 14.38 7.41
CA SER A 73 4.52 14.86 8.80
C SER A 73 3.41 14.29 9.68
N VAL A 74 3.72 14.15 10.97
CA VAL A 74 2.75 13.82 12.02
C VAL A 74 2.41 15.15 12.72
N ASP A 75 1.27 15.73 12.37
CA ASP A 75 0.91 17.07 12.79
C ASP A 75 0.34 17.08 14.22
N SER A 76 -0.39 16.04 14.58
CA SER A 76 -1.01 15.88 15.90
C SER A 76 -1.43 14.42 16.15
N GLN A 77 -2.06 14.16 17.30
CA GLN A 77 -2.68 12.86 17.57
C GLN A 77 -3.74 12.46 16.52
N THR A 78 -4.37 13.45 15.92
CA THR A 78 -5.56 13.24 15.06
C THR A 78 -5.33 13.61 13.60
N GLN A 79 -4.10 14.04 13.23
CA GLN A 79 -3.81 14.53 11.89
C GLN A 79 -2.42 14.14 11.40
N LEU A 80 -2.38 13.62 10.17
CA LEU A 80 -1.17 13.38 9.38
C LEU A 80 -1.20 14.22 8.11
N THR A 81 -0.03 14.68 7.65
CA THR A 81 0.17 15.21 6.30
C THR A 81 0.72 14.10 5.39
N LEU A 82 0.16 13.97 4.20
CA LEU A 82 0.47 12.94 3.22
C LEU A 82 1.07 13.54 1.94
N ASN A 83 1.89 12.77 1.23
CA ASN A 83 2.47 13.17 -0.04
C ASN A 83 1.47 13.16 -1.22
N ALA A 84 0.32 12.51 -1.06
CA ALA A 84 -0.74 12.46 -2.07
C ALA A 84 -2.12 12.71 -1.44
N ASN A 85 -3.03 13.31 -2.20
CA ASN A 85 -4.40 13.58 -1.76
C ASN A 85 -5.28 12.35 -2.00
N ILE A 86 -5.30 11.43 -1.05
CA ILE A 86 -6.06 10.17 -1.14
C ILE A 86 -7.37 10.18 -0.36
N PHE A 87 -7.65 11.18 0.48
CA PHE A 87 -8.88 11.32 1.26
C PHE A 87 -9.70 12.52 0.78
N THR A 88 -10.39 12.36 -0.35
CA THR A 88 -11.20 13.41 -0.99
C THR A 88 -12.62 13.51 -0.43
N ALA A 89 -13.03 12.57 0.42
CA ALA A 89 -14.31 12.56 1.13
C ALA A 89 -14.12 12.02 2.55
N THR A 90 -15.13 12.22 3.40
CA THR A 90 -15.20 11.66 4.76
C THR A 90 -15.65 10.20 4.76
N ALA A 91 -15.59 9.55 5.92
CA ALA A 91 -16.02 8.17 6.14
C ALA A 91 -15.27 7.12 5.28
N LYS A 92 -14.02 7.42 4.88
CA LYS A 92 -13.13 6.49 4.19
C LYS A 92 -12.34 5.66 5.21
N LEU A 93 -12.32 4.35 5.01
CA LEU A 93 -11.51 3.46 5.82
C LEU A 93 -10.03 3.66 5.51
N TYR A 94 -9.20 3.66 6.54
CA TYR A 94 -7.74 3.73 6.39
C TYR A 94 -7.02 2.69 7.22
N ALA A 95 -5.81 2.35 6.78
CA ALA A 95 -4.82 1.58 7.52
C ALA A 95 -3.46 2.28 7.42
N VAL A 96 -2.70 2.29 8.51
CA VAL A 96 -1.33 2.84 8.56
C VAL A 96 -0.35 1.73 8.86
N TYR A 97 0.72 1.66 8.07
CA TYR A 97 1.76 0.65 8.14
C TYR A 97 3.11 1.27 8.43
N ALA A 98 3.82 0.77 9.43
CA ALA A 98 5.16 1.24 9.78
C ALA A 98 6.19 0.78 8.75
N MET A 99 6.74 1.72 8.00
CA MET A 99 7.79 1.47 7.03
C MET A 99 9.15 2.02 7.47
N SER A 100 9.14 3.08 8.30
CA SER A 100 10.33 3.79 8.76
C SER A 100 11.08 3.07 9.87
N SER A 101 10.38 2.32 10.73
CA SER A 101 10.96 1.67 11.90
C SER A 101 11.31 0.19 11.70
N GLN A 102 11.08 -0.36 10.51
CA GLN A 102 11.18 -1.79 10.24
C GLN A 102 12.43 -2.17 9.45
N SER A 103 13.60 -1.74 9.91
CA SER A 103 14.89 -2.16 9.34
C SER A 103 15.14 -3.68 9.45
N GLY A 104 14.36 -4.41 10.24
CA GLY A 104 14.45 -5.87 10.37
C GLY A 104 13.44 -6.67 9.55
N LEU A 105 12.33 -6.04 9.13
CA LEU A 105 11.31 -6.69 8.29
C LEU A 105 11.38 -6.26 6.83
N GLY A 106 12.39 -5.53 6.42
CA GLY A 106 12.63 -4.93 5.11
C GLY A 106 11.52 -5.18 4.10
N ASN A 107 11.10 -4.19 3.34
CA ASN A 107 10.17 -4.47 2.26
C ASN A 107 10.87 -5.36 1.22
N THR A 108 10.77 -6.67 1.44
CA THR A 108 11.34 -7.69 0.55
C THR A 108 10.53 -7.83 -0.74
N GLY A 109 9.54 -6.97 -0.94
CA GLY A 109 8.63 -7.05 -2.07
C GLY A 109 7.60 -8.18 -1.90
N CYS A 110 6.69 -8.23 -2.84
CA CYS A 110 5.67 -9.28 -2.93
C CYS A 110 5.52 -9.74 -4.38
N PHE A 111 4.84 -10.85 -4.57
CA PHE A 111 4.33 -11.25 -5.88
C PHE A 111 2.93 -10.66 -6.08
N LEU A 112 2.52 -10.43 -7.32
CA LEU A 112 1.17 -9.91 -7.59
C LEU A 112 0.30 -10.96 -8.24
N TYR A 113 -0.89 -11.13 -7.70
CA TYR A 113 -2.00 -11.82 -8.35
C TYR A 113 -2.96 -10.78 -8.94
N VAL A 114 -3.33 -10.95 -10.21
CA VAL A 114 -4.18 -10.03 -10.95
C VAL A 114 -5.59 -10.62 -11.04
N GLY A 115 -6.53 -10.08 -10.27
CA GLY A 115 -7.91 -10.58 -10.24
C GLY A 115 -8.77 -10.08 -11.40
N GLY A 116 -8.55 -8.87 -11.89
CA GLY A 116 -9.21 -8.29 -13.06
C GLY A 116 -8.22 -7.91 -14.14
N ALA A 117 -8.45 -8.35 -15.38
CA ALA A 117 -7.55 -8.15 -16.51
C ALA A 117 -7.20 -6.69 -16.78
N GLY A 118 -6.01 -6.42 -17.29
CA GLY A 118 -5.55 -5.09 -17.65
C GLY A 118 -4.03 -4.97 -17.66
N ASN A 119 -3.54 -3.75 -17.83
CA ASN A 119 -2.12 -3.46 -17.72
C ASN A 119 -1.71 -3.38 -16.24
N VAL A 120 -0.52 -3.86 -15.92
CA VAL A 120 0.04 -3.80 -14.57
C VAL A 120 1.41 -3.13 -14.65
N SER A 121 1.49 -1.91 -14.14
CA SER A 121 2.74 -1.15 -14.05
C SER A 121 3.30 -1.24 -12.62
N VAL A 122 4.55 -1.62 -12.50
CA VAL A 122 5.20 -1.91 -11.22
C VAL A 122 6.57 -1.28 -11.12
N VAL A 123 7.07 -1.18 -9.89
CA VAL A 123 8.50 -1.07 -9.61
C VAL A 123 8.94 -2.40 -9.00
N THR A 124 9.95 -3.01 -9.59
CA THR A 124 10.51 -4.28 -9.11
C THR A 124 11.35 -4.08 -7.86
N ILE A 125 11.68 -5.15 -7.16
CA ILE A 125 12.61 -5.07 -6.01
C ILE A 125 14.01 -4.58 -6.42
N GLY A 126 14.39 -4.78 -7.69
CA GLY A 126 15.64 -4.26 -8.24
C GLY A 126 15.62 -2.76 -8.57
N GLY A 127 14.44 -2.11 -8.47
CA GLY A 127 14.25 -0.68 -8.75
C GLY A 127 13.81 -0.37 -10.18
N ASP A 128 13.64 -1.38 -11.04
CA ASP A 128 13.21 -1.17 -12.42
C ASP A 128 11.71 -0.90 -12.51
N THR A 129 11.32 0.05 -13.35
CA THR A 129 9.91 0.26 -13.71
C THR A 129 9.57 -0.58 -14.93
N ALA A 130 8.55 -1.43 -14.81
CA ALA A 130 8.06 -2.29 -15.89
C ALA A 130 6.54 -2.22 -16.00
N THR A 131 6.02 -2.33 -17.23
CA THR A 131 4.59 -2.44 -17.48
C THR A 131 4.30 -3.74 -18.23
N PHE A 132 3.50 -4.59 -17.62
CA PHE A 132 2.98 -5.81 -18.22
C PHE A 132 1.65 -5.46 -18.89
N PHE A 133 1.57 -5.64 -20.20
CA PHE A 133 0.39 -5.28 -20.98
C PHE A 133 -0.58 -6.44 -21.08
N ALA A 134 -1.88 -6.11 -21.06
CA ALA A 134 -2.97 -7.07 -21.30
C ALA A 134 -2.86 -8.34 -20.42
N VAL A 135 -2.49 -8.18 -19.14
CA VAL A 135 -2.38 -9.30 -18.21
C VAL A 135 -3.78 -9.89 -18.00
N PRO A 136 -3.99 -11.20 -18.24
CA PRO A 136 -5.28 -11.84 -18.01
C PRO A 136 -5.66 -11.88 -16.53
N ALA A 137 -6.95 -11.91 -16.23
CA ALA A 137 -7.45 -12.21 -14.88
C ALA A 137 -7.00 -13.62 -14.45
N GLY A 138 -6.68 -13.76 -13.17
CA GLY A 138 -6.19 -15.02 -12.60
C GLY A 138 -4.68 -15.24 -12.76
N THR A 139 -3.93 -14.26 -13.29
CA THR A 139 -2.49 -14.38 -13.49
C THR A 139 -1.72 -14.00 -12.23
N THR A 140 -0.72 -14.81 -11.86
CA THR A 140 0.31 -14.42 -10.89
C THR A 140 1.57 -13.99 -11.65
N LEU A 141 2.06 -12.77 -11.40
CA LEU A 141 3.29 -12.27 -12.02
C LEU A 141 4.51 -12.92 -11.34
N PRO A 142 5.42 -13.58 -12.10
CA PRO A 142 6.56 -14.29 -11.53
C PRO A 142 7.74 -13.36 -11.25
N ILE A 143 7.47 -12.20 -10.65
CA ILE A 143 8.46 -11.18 -10.30
C ILE A 143 8.11 -10.53 -8.97
N GLN A 144 9.12 -10.28 -8.15
CA GLN A 144 8.95 -9.53 -6.91
C GLN A 144 8.91 -8.04 -7.18
N VAL A 145 7.89 -7.37 -6.63
CA VAL A 145 7.66 -5.94 -6.80
C VAL A 145 7.54 -5.23 -5.46
N ILE A 146 7.91 -3.96 -5.44
CA ILE A 146 7.79 -3.09 -4.26
C ILE A 146 6.71 -2.02 -4.42
N LYS A 147 6.29 -1.72 -5.66
CA LYS A 147 5.18 -0.77 -5.93
C LYS A 147 4.27 -1.30 -7.02
N LEU A 148 2.98 -1.04 -6.85
CA LEU A 148 1.97 -1.12 -7.89
C LEU A 148 1.62 0.32 -8.28
N ARG A 149 2.02 0.74 -9.47
CA ARG A 149 1.89 2.14 -9.88
C ARG A 149 0.45 2.48 -10.27
N THR A 150 0.02 3.70 -9.94
CA THR A 150 -1.23 4.27 -10.46
C THR A 150 -1.11 4.53 -11.96
N THR A 151 0.03 5.12 -12.36
CA THR A 151 0.32 5.39 -13.77
C THR A 151 0.46 4.09 -14.56
N SER A 152 -0.34 3.97 -15.60
CA SER A 152 -0.37 2.83 -16.55
C SER A 152 -0.88 1.49 -15.98
N THR A 153 -1.45 1.45 -14.78
CA THR A 153 -2.15 0.27 -14.28
C THR A 153 -3.64 0.40 -14.50
N THR A 154 -4.20 -0.46 -15.36
CA THR A 154 -5.64 -0.56 -15.63
C THR A 154 -6.26 -1.82 -15.03
N ALA A 155 -5.43 -2.79 -14.65
CA ALA A 155 -5.87 -3.99 -13.94
C ALA A 155 -6.58 -3.67 -12.63
N THR A 156 -7.51 -4.52 -12.23
CA THR A 156 -8.29 -4.37 -10.99
C THR A 156 -8.13 -5.60 -10.09
N ASN A 157 -8.55 -5.47 -8.83
CA ASN A 157 -8.48 -6.56 -7.85
C ASN A 157 -7.07 -7.20 -7.78
N VAL A 158 -6.03 -6.37 -7.77
CA VAL A 158 -4.64 -6.84 -7.66
C VAL A 158 -4.34 -7.13 -6.20
N MET A 159 -3.77 -8.31 -5.94
CA MET A 159 -3.38 -8.76 -4.59
C MET A 159 -1.88 -8.89 -4.50
N GLY A 160 -1.30 -8.43 -3.41
CA GLY A 160 0.06 -8.76 -3.01
C GLY A 160 0.10 -10.08 -2.25
N LEU A 161 1.06 -10.93 -2.60
CA LEU A 161 1.26 -12.26 -2.02
C LEU A 161 2.65 -12.32 -1.35
N TRP A 162 2.70 -12.71 -0.05
CA TRP A 162 3.92 -12.86 0.76
C TRP A 162 4.11 -14.28 1.28
#